data_7b3b46c360d729457719a9f171f4534d
#
_entry.id   7b3b46c360d729457719a9f171f4534d
#
_cell.length_a   1.000
_cell.length_b   1.000
_cell.length_c   1.000
_cell.angle_alpha   90.00
_cell.angle_beta   90.00
_cell.angle_gamma   90.00
#
_symmetry.space_group_name_H-M   'P 1'
#
loop_
_entity.id
_entity.type
_entity.pdbx_description
1 polymer ?
#
loop_
_entity_poly.entity_id
_entity_poly.type
_entity_poly.pdbx_seq_one_letter_code
_entity_poly.pdbx_strand_id
1 'polypeptide(L)'
;TIENWSKNMYNPNTKRAQVEEGGKIEWVSGSFGSHVSYLYPMSVLKGRGAKMEFTGITFAGKGQNLDTGAKVVHSAPDTSSYINTKSISKDGGISTFRSSVSATKAAKNTKSAVSCQSLMLDDISRSDTIPAMDIRTKDANIGHEAQIGSISDEAVFYLMSRGMAEEDARACIVSGFADDVSKELPLEYAVEMNNLIRLEMKGS
;
A
#
# COMPACT_ATOMS: atom_id res chain seq x y z
N THR A 1 5.31 -9.23 4.79
CA THR A 1 4.80 -9.26 6.18
C THR A 1 3.34 -8.85 6.20
N ILE A 2 2.51 -9.58 6.98
CA ILE A 2 1.16 -9.16 7.34
C ILE A 2 1.19 -8.85 8.83
N GLU A 3 0.81 -7.63 9.19
CA GLU A 3 0.82 -7.15 10.57
C GLU A 3 -0.62 -6.88 11.01
N ASN A 4 -1.07 -7.62 12.02
CA ASN A 4 -2.38 -7.46 12.65
C ASN A 4 -2.20 -7.39 14.16
N TRP A 5 -2.18 -6.19 14.71
CA TRP A 5 -1.94 -5.92 16.11
C TRP A 5 -3.23 -5.51 16.81
N SER A 6 -3.26 -5.66 18.13
CA SER A 6 -4.38 -5.18 18.95
C SER A 6 -4.65 -3.69 18.73
N LYS A 7 -5.91 -3.29 18.71
CA LYS A 7 -6.36 -1.91 18.38
C LYS A 7 -5.90 -0.82 19.37
N ASN A 8 -5.28 -1.18 20.48
CA ASN A 8 -4.68 -0.24 21.45
C ASN A 8 -3.15 -0.14 21.32
N MET A 9 -2.54 -0.81 20.35
CA MET A 9 -1.09 -0.86 20.18
C MET A 9 -0.58 0.28 19.29
N TYR A 10 0.61 0.78 19.63
CA TYR A 10 1.41 1.67 18.80
C TYR A 10 2.53 0.84 18.15
N ASN A 11 2.59 0.83 16.84
CA ASN A 11 3.52 0.01 16.05
C ASN A 11 4.43 0.87 15.15
N PRO A 12 5.48 1.51 15.68
CA PRO A 12 6.51 2.12 14.85
C PRO A 12 7.50 1.05 14.38
N ASN A 13 7.50 0.76 13.08
CA ASN A 13 8.31 -0.29 12.50
C ASN A 13 9.29 0.26 11.45
N THR A 14 10.54 -0.19 11.52
CA THR A 14 11.58 0.23 10.59
C THR A 14 12.21 -0.98 9.92
N LYS A 15 12.14 -1.03 8.58
CA LYS A 15 12.79 -2.05 7.75
C LYS A 15 13.72 -1.36 6.75
N ARG A 16 14.91 -1.91 6.56
CA ARG A 16 15.94 -1.37 5.66
C ARG A 16 16.54 -2.48 4.81
N ALA A 17 16.81 -2.17 3.53
CA ALA A 17 17.54 -3.05 2.64
C ALA A 17 18.57 -2.28 1.82
N GLN A 18 19.68 -2.93 1.50
CA GLN A 18 20.63 -2.50 0.49
C GLN A 18 20.62 -3.53 -0.62
N VAL A 19 20.51 -3.06 -1.86
CA VAL A 19 20.42 -3.93 -3.04
C VAL A 19 21.65 -3.68 -3.90
N GLU A 20 22.45 -4.73 -4.04
CA GLU A 20 23.70 -4.71 -4.80
C GLU A 20 23.44 -4.94 -6.29
N GLU A 21 24.50 -5.05 -7.09
CA GLU A 21 24.44 -5.14 -8.54
C GLU A 21 23.57 -6.29 -9.02
N GLY A 22 22.60 -5.99 -9.90
CA GLY A 22 21.65 -6.94 -10.45
C GLY A 22 20.66 -7.53 -9.45
N GLY A 23 20.77 -7.18 -8.16
CA GLY A 23 19.88 -7.68 -7.12
C GLY A 23 18.46 -7.14 -7.24
N LYS A 24 17.51 -7.90 -6.70
CA LYS A 24 16.10 -7.50 -6.59
C LYS A 24 15.62 -7.68 -5.16
N ILE A 25 14.86 -6.72 -4.64
CA ILE A 25 14.10 -6.86 -3.41
C ILE A 25 12.62 -6.66 -3.67
N GLU A 26 11.82 -7.54 -3.09
CA GLU A 26 10.37 -7.45 -3.11
C GLU A 26 9.85 -7.32 -1.69
N TRP A 27 9.05 -6.29 -1.46
CA TRP A 27 8.34 -6.08 -0.22
C TRP A 27 6.86 -6.31 -0.45
N VAL A 28 6.27 -7.22 0.30
CA VAL A 28 4.81 -7.35 0.37
C VAL A 28 4.38 -7.09 1.80
N SER A 29 3.47 -6.13 1.99
CA SER A 29 3.08 -5.64 3.30
C SER A 29 1.57 -5.50 3.43
N GLY A 30 0.99 -6.13 4.45
CA GLY A 30 -0.38 -5.91 4.92
C GLY A 30 -0.36 -5.24 6.29
N SER A 31 -1.07 -4.13 6.46
CA SER A 31 -1.19 -3.43 7.74
C SER A 31 -2.66 -3.41 8.17
N PHE A 32 -2.93 -4.14 9.25
CA PHE A 32 -4.23 -4.28 9.91
C PHE A 32 -4.06 -4.09 11.41
N GLY A 33 -5.12 -3.78 12.11
CA GLY A 33 -5.03 -3.59 13.56
C GLY A 33 -4.26 -2.33 13.94
N SER A 34 -3.68 -2.30 15.15
CA SER A 34 -3.04 -1.16 15.80
C SER A 34 -3.95 0.06 16.02
N HIS A 35 -3.66 0.87 17.02
CA HIS A 35 -4.21 2.22 17.14
C HIS A 35 -3.48 3.18 16.20
N VAL A 36 -2.14 3.09 16.21
CA VAL A 36 -1.26 3.86 15.31
C VAL A 36 -0.17 2.94 14.77
N SER A 37 0.03 2.97 13.46
CA SER A 37 1.17 2.32 12.79
C SER A 37 1.97 3.32 11.97
N TYR A 38 3.31 3.20 12.04
CA TYR A 38 4.24 3.85 11.14
C TYR A 38 5.12 2.79 10.49
N LEU A 39 4.91 2.51 9.21
CA LEU A 39 5.59 1.44 8.50
C LEU A 39 6.12 1.94 7.14
N TYR A 40 7.43 2.19 7.07
CA TYR A 40 8.09 2.68 5.87
C TYR A 40 9.34 1.85 5.55
N PRO A 41 9.22 0.67 4.92
CA PRO A 41 10.39 -0.03 4.43
C PRO A 41 11.17 0.85 3.45
N MET A 42 12.48 0.85 3.62
CA MET A 42 13.38 1.65 2.79
C MET A 42 14.37 0.74 2.07
N SER A 43 14.53 0.95 0.78
CA SER A 43 15.54 0.28 -0.05
C SER A 43 16.53 1.27 -0.62
N VAL A 44 17.82 0.94 -0.52
CA VAL A 44 18.89 1.67 -1.18
C VAL A 44 19.43 0.81 -2.32
N LEU A 45 19.21 1.25 -3.56
CA LEU A 45 19.67 0.58 -4.77
C LEU A 45 21.09 1.04 -5.09
N LYS A 46 22.09 0.30 -4.55
CA LYS A 46 23.50 0.64 -4.61
C LYS A 46 24.21 0.13 -5.85
N GLY A 47 23.77 -1.00 -6.37
CA GLY A 47 24.41 -1.64 -7.51
C GLY A 47 23.73 -1.28 -8.83
N ARG A 48 24.48 -1.35 -9.93
CA ARG A 48 23.94 -1.19 -11.28
C ARG A 48 22.83 -2.22 -11.53
N GLY A 49 21.70 -1.79 -12.09
CA GLY A 49 20.58 -2.67 -12.41
C GLY A 49 19.82 -3.21 -11.20
N ALA A 50 20.09 -2.69 -9.98
CA ALA A 50 19.33 -3.09 -8.79
C ALA A 50 17.86 -2.68 -8.89
N LYS A 51 16.98 -3.54 -8.36
CA LYS A 51 15.53 -3.38 -8.47
C LYS A 51 14.83 -3.46 -7.11
N MET A 52 13.74 -2.71 -6.98
CA MET A 52 12.85 -2.76 -5.82
C MET A 52 11.40 -2.79 -6.27
N GLU A 53 10.63 -3.70 -5.69
CA GLU A 53 9.19 -3.72 -5.80
C GLU A 53 8.56 -3.66 -4.40
N PHE A 54 7.51 -2.89 -4.26
CA PHE A 54 6.73 -2.79 -3.04
C PHE A 54 5.25 -2.94 -3.37
N THR A 55 4.61 -3.90 -2.77
CA THR A 55 3.16 -4.09 -2.85
C THR A 55 2.59 -4.03 -1.43
N GLY A 56 1.67 -3.09 -1.19
CA GLY A 56 1.12 -2.83 0.13
C GLY A 56 -0.39 -2.75 0.17
N ILE A 57 -0.98 -3.24 1.26
CA ILE A 57 -2.38 -3.00 1.58
C ILE A 57 -2.51 -2.55 3.03
N THR A 58 -3.37 -1.56 3.24
CA THR A 58 -3.69 -1.02 4.58
C THR A 58 -5.19 -0.99 4.77
N PHE A 59 -5.67 -1.45 5.91
CA PHE A 59 -7.08 -1.34 6.28
C PHE A 59 -7.18 -0.61 7.62
N ALA A 60 -7.70 0.62 7.60
CA ALA A 60 -7.88 1.47 8.77
C ALA A 60 -9.37 1.50 9.17
N GLY A 61 -9.70 0.90 10.30
CA GLY A 61 -11.03 0.92 10.91
C GLY A 61 -11.15 1.99 11.99
N LYS A 62 -12.25 1.92 12.74
CA LYS A 62 -12.58 2.87 13.81
C LYS A 62 -11.44 3.08 14.80
N GLY A 63 -11.05 4.35 15.01
CA GLY A 63 -10.02 4.74 15.96
C GLY A 63 -8.59 4.42 15.54
N GLN A 64 -8.36 3.97 14.30
CA GLN A 64 -7.05 3.64 13.78
C GLN A 64 -6.48 4.78 12.93
N ASN A 65 -5.17 5.00 13.06
CA ASN A 65 -4.39 5.90 12.22
C ASN A 65 -3.17 5.13 11.69
N LEU A 66 -3.27 4.66 10.45
CA LEU A 66 -2.27 3.82 9.82
C LEU A 66 -1.51 4.62 8.76
N ASP A 67 -0.30 5.02 9.09
CA ASP A 67 0.58 5.78 8.20
C ASP A 67 1.66 4.85 7.64
N THR A 68 1.48 4.45 6.38
CA THR A 68 2.27 3.41 5.73
C THR A 68 2.84 3.91 4.40
N GLY A 69 3.78 3.18 3.85
CA GLY A 69 4.33 3.52 2.54
C GLY A 69 5.68 2.87 2.29
N ALA A 70 6.44 3.45 1.36
CA ALA A 70 7.76 2.93 1.02
C ALA A 70 8.73 4.06 0.65
N LYS A 71 10.01 3.81 0.91
CA LYS A 71 11.11 4.71 0.54
C LYS A 71 12.11 3.98 -0.33
N VAL A 72 12.55 4.63 -1.41
CA VAL A 72 13.59 4.11 -2.29
C VAL A 72 14.61 5.18 -2.60
N VAL A 73 15.88 4.80 -2.57
CA VAL A 73 17.02 5.64 -2.98
C VAL A 73 17.74 4.96 -4.12
N HIS A 74 17.68 5.56 -5.29
CA HIS A 74 18.47 5.17 -6.46
C HIS A 74 19.84 5.85 -6.38
N SER A 75 20.90 5.08 -6.19
CA SER A 75 22.27 5.60 -6.07
C SER A 75 23.23 5.05 -7.13
N ALA A 76 22.75 4.17 -8.03
CA ALA A 76 23.50 3.59 -9.13
C ALA A 76 22.72 3.70 -10.44
N PRO A 77 23.37 3.57 -11.61
CA PRO A 77 22.69 3.62 -12.90
C PRO A 77 21.85 2.37 -13.19
N ASP A 78 20.92 2.50 -14.12
CA ASP A 78 20.06 1.43 -14.63
C ASP A 78 19.15 0.78 -13.55
N THR A 79 18.89 1.49 -12.46
CA THR A 79 18.06 1.00 -11.36
C THR A 79 16.58 1.23 -11.62
N SER A 80 15.74 0.37 -11.06
CA SER A 80 14.29 0.52 -11.19
C SER A 80 13.55 0.26 -9.89
N SER A 81 12.43 0.96 -9.69
CA SER A 81 11.52 0.70 -8.58
C SER A 81 10.05 0.79 -9.00
N TYR A 82 9.23 -0.02 -8.36
CA TYR A 82 7.79 0.03 -8.49
C TYR A 82 7.15 -0.04 -7.09
N ILE A 83 6.29 0.92 -6.79
CA ILE A 83 5.56 0.99 -5.53
C ILE A 83 4.07 0.96 -5.87
N ASN A 84 3.38 -0.08 -5.44
CA ASN A 84 1.94 -0.24 -5.62
C ASN A 84 1.29 -0.40 -4.25
N THR A 85 0.32 0.47 -3.94
CA THR A 85 -0.35 0.45 -2.64
C THR A 85 -1.85 0.61 -2.77
N LYS A 86 -2.55 -0.11 -1.91
CA LYS A 86 -3.99 0.01 -1.74
C LYS A 86 -4.32 0.31 -0.29
N SER A 87 -5.20 1.25 -0.04
CA SER A 87 -5.68 1.55 1.29
C SER A 87 -7.20 1.55 1.34
N ILE A 88 -7.72 1.05 2.44
CA ILE A 88 -9.14 1.00 2.74
C ILE A 88 -9.35 1.69 4.07
N SER A 89 -10.34 2.58 4.14
CA SER A 89 -10.70 3.29 5.38
C SER A 89 -12.19 3.14 5.66
N LYS A 90 -12.53 2.81 6.92
CA LYS A 90 -13.90 2.51 7.36
C LYS A 90 -14.15 3.06 8.78
N ASP A 91 -15.39 3.46 9.07
CA ASP A 91 -15.86 3.87 10.40
C ASP A 91 -15.02 4.99 11.03
N GLY A 92 -14.57 5.96 10.21
CA GLY A 92 -13.73 7.08 10.64
C GLY A 92 -12.24 6.73 10.79
N GLY A 93 -11.80 5.59 10.27
CA GLY A 93 -10.39 5.23 10.20
C GLY A 93 -9.60 6.17 9.29
N ILE A 94 -8.33 6.37 9.62
CA ILE A 94 -7.42 7.24 8.87
C ILE A 94 -6.31 6.39 8.27
N SER A 95 -6.20 6.40 6.95
CA SER A 95 -5.07 5.83 6.23
C SER A 95 -4.22 6.93 5.61
N THR A 96 -2.92 6.90 5.82
CA THR A 96 -1.97 7.81 5.17
C THR A 96 -0.95 7.00 4.39
N PHE A 97 -0.84 7.27 3.10
CA PHE A 97 0.24 6.72 2.29
C PHE A 97 1.35 7.75 2.09
N ARG A 98 2.59 7.37 2.44
CA ARG A 98 3.78 8.20 2.18
C ARG A 98 4.76 7.44 1.30
N SER A 99 5.07 8.01 0.15
CA SER A 99 6.16 7.54 -0.68
C SER A 99 7.32 8.51 -0.69
N SER A 100 8.54 7.99 -0.78
CA SER A 100 9.73 8.80 -0.99
C SER A 100 10.62 8.15 -2.04
N VAL A 101 10.78 8.83 -3.18
CA VAL A 101 11.67 8.40 -4.26
C VAL A 101 12.80 9.41 -4.38
N SER A 102 14.03 8.96 -4.17
CA SER A 102 15.23 9.78 -4.33
C SER A 102 16.12 9.19 -5.41
N ALA A 103 16.59 10.02 -6.34
CA ALA A 103 17.58 9.65 -7.35
C ALA A 103 18.79 10.56 -7.27
N THR A 104 19.96 9.99 -6.97
CA THR A 104 21.22 10.74 -6.88
C THR A 104 21.73 11.15 -8.26
N LYS A 105 22.76 11.99 -8.32
CA LYS A 105 23.39 12.37 -9.59
C LYS A 105 23.99 11.18 -10.36
N ALA A 106 24.34 10.10 -9.66
CA ALA A 106 24.88 8.87 -10.26
C ALA A 106 23.79 7.94 -10.83
N ALA A 107 22.54 8.12 -10.45
CA ALA A 107 21.41 7.28 -10.84
C ALA A 107 20.93 7.64 -12.27
N LYS A 108 21.74 7.34 -13.27
CA LYS A 108 21.41 7.54 -14.68
C LYS A 108 20.49 6.39 -15.17
N ASN A 109 19.63 6.69 -16.15
CA ASN A 109 18.68 5.73 -16.75
C ASN A 109 17.81 5.04 -15.67
N THR A 110 17.44 5.79 -14.64
CA THR A 110 16.60 5.30 -13.54
C THR A 110 15.13 5.33 -13.94
N LYS A 111 14.38 4.30 -13.55
CA LYS A 111 12.93 4.22 -13.73
C LYS A 111 12.25 4.01 -12.39
N SER A 112 11.22 4.79 -12.10
CA SER A 112 10.41 4.60 -10.89
C SER A 112 8.95 4.91 -11.19
N ALA A 113 8.07 4.04 -10.75
CA ALA A 113 6.64 4.28 -10.79
C ALA A 113 6.04 4.07 -9.39
N VAL A 114 5.17 4.99 -9.00
CA VAL A 114 4.41 4.91 -7.75
C VAL A 114 2.93 4.97 -8.11
N SER A 115 2.19 3.95 -7.71
CA SER A 115 0.74 3.88 -7.85
C SER A 115 0.13 3.72 -6.47
N CYS A 116 -0.81 4.59 -6.12
CA CYS A 116 -1.57 4.44 -4.90
C CYS A 116 -3.08 4.57 -5.16
N GLN A 117 -3.82 3.64 -4.61
CA GLN A 117 -5.28 3.61 -4.71
C GLN A 117 -5.87 3.58 -3.30
N SER A 118 -6.87 4.42 -3.08
CA SER A 118 -7.55 4.51 -1.78
C SER A 118 -9.05 4.38 -1.95
N LEU A 119 -9.66 3.55 -1.12
CA LEU A 119 -11.10 3.30 -1.09
C LEU A 119 -11.65 3.67 0.30
N MET A 120 -12.51 4.68 0.35
CA MET A 120 -13.25 5.02 1.56
C MET A 120 -14.62 4.35 1.53
N LEU A 121 -15.02 3.76 2.65
CA LEU A 121 -16.29 3.02 2.75
C LEU A 121 -17.42 3.86 3.34
N ASP A 122 -17.10 5.07 3.80
CA ASP A 122 -18.03 6.04 4.39
C ASP A 122 -17.48 7.47 4.28
N ASP A 123 -18.30 8.45 4.65
CA ASP A 123 -18.00 9.89 4.53
C ASP A 123 -17.18 10.45 5.72
N ILE A 124 -16.99 9.68 6.79
CA ILE A 124 -16.24 10.11 7.97
C ILE A 124 -14.81 9.56 8.01
N SER A 125 -14.51 8.60 7.15
CA SER A 125 -13.18 8.03 6.98
C SER A 125 -12.28 8.97 6.16
N ARG A 126 -10.97 8.84 6.37
CA ARG A 126 -9.99 9.70 5.70
C ARG A 126 -8.88 8.89 5.05
N SER A 127 -8.47 9.33 3.85
CA SER A 127 -7.30 8.82 3.17
C SER A 127 -6.43 9.97 2.68
N ASP A 128 -5.16 9.96 3.06
CA ASP A 128 -4.16 10.95 2.66
C ASP A 128 -3.07 10.30 1.81
N THR A 129 -2.59 11.03 0.79
CA THR A 129 -1.44 10.63 -0.02
C THR A 129 -0.38 11.73 0.01
N ILE A 130 0.83 11.39 0.47
CA ILE A 130 1.92 12.34 0.65
C ILE A 130 3.17 11.85 -0.10
N PRO A 131 3.29 12.16 -1.40
CA PRO A 131 4.46 11.81 -2.19
C PRO A 131 5.62 12.79 -1.93
N ALA A 132 6.83 12.27 -1.89
CA ALA A 132 8.07 13.04 -1.86
C ALA A 132 9.03 12.56 -2.95
N MET A 133 9.57 13.48 -3.75
CA MET A 133 10.51 13.16 -4.82
C MET A 133 11.72 14.10 -4.74
N ASP A 134 12.94 13.53 -4.65
CA ASP A 134 14.21 14.24 -4.71
C ASP A 134 15.04 13.71 -5.88
N ILE A 135 14.89 14.33 -7.05
CA ILE A 135 15.50 13.87 -8.31
C ILE A 135 16.65 14.78 -8.70
N ARG A 136 17.87 14.27 -8.55
CA ARG A 136 19.11 15.02 -8.80
C ARG A 136 19.81 14.65 -10.10
N THR A 137 19.19 13.81 -10.94
CA THR A 137 19.66 13.46 -12.27
C THR A 137 18.63 13.91 -13.32
N LYS A 138 19.12 14.25 -14.54
CA LYS A 138 18.25 14.57 -15.67
C LYS A 138 17.86 13.33 -16.46
N ASP A 139 18.50 12.21 -16.20
CA ASP A 139 18.33 10.94 -16.90
C ASP A 139 17.55 9.97 -16.00
N ALA A 140 16.29 10.32 -15.75
CA ALA A 140 15.38 9.51 -14.96
C ALA A 140 13.94 9.64 -15.50
N ASN A 141 13.22 8.53 -15.50
CA ASN A 141 11.78 8.47 -15.80
C ASN A 141 11.05 8.07 -14.52
N ILE A 142 10.41 9.05 -13.88
CA ILE A 142 9.76 8.86 -12.57
C ILE A 142 8.34 9.40 -12.65
N GLY A 143 7.39 8.55 -12.31
CA GLY A 143 5.97 8.87 -12.28
C GLY A 143 5.31 8.54 -10.95
N HIS A 144 4.26 9.29 -10.60
CA HIS A 144 3.37 9.02 -9.49
C HIS A 144 1.92 9.19 -9.94
N GLU A 145 1.11 8.18 -9.65
CA GLU A 145 -0.32 8.19 -9.87
C GLU A 145 -1.05 7.92 -8.55
N ALA A 146 -2.07 8.71 -8.27
CA ALA A 146 -2.93 8.54 -7.10
C ALA A 146 -4.40 8.52 -7.51
N GLN A 147 -5.15 7.54 -7.02
CA GLN A 147 -6.58 7.42 -7.20
C GLN A 147 -7.24 7.30 -5.81
N ILE A 148 -8.08 8.26 -5.47
CA ILE A 148 -8.79 8.27 -4.19
C ILE A 148 -10.28 8.34 -4.52
N GLY A 149 -11.04 7.40 -3.99
CA GLY A 149 -12.48 7.30 -4.23
C GLY A 149 -13.24 6.71 -3.05
N SER A 150 -14.56 6.88 -3.11
CA SER A 150 -15.49 6.23 -2.21
C SER A 150 -16.08 4.98 -2.87
N ILE A 151 -16.60 4.08 -2.05
CA ILE A 151 -17.33 2.91 -2.56
C ILE A 151 -18.53 3.38 -3.41
N SER A 152 -18.72 2.77 -4.58
CA SER A 152 -19.80 3.13 -5.48
C SER A 152 -21.14 2.56 -4.97
N ASP A 153 -22.08 3.44 -4.63
CA ASP A 153 -23.44 3.03 -4.26
C ASP A 153 -24.17 2.33 -5.41
N GLU A 154 -23.87 2.70 -6.66
CA GLU A 154 -24.42 2.01 -7.84
C GLU A 154 -23.91 0.56 -7.93
N ALA A 155 -22.63 0.33 -7.65
CA ALA A 155 -22.07 -1.03 -7.65
C ALA A 155 -22.64 -1.86 -6.51
N VAL A 156 -22.82 -1.28 -5.32
CA VAL A 156 -23.49 -1.93 -4.17
C VAL A 156 -24.93 -2.28 -4.55
N PHE A 157 -25.70 -1.32 -5.07
CA PHE A 157 -27.08 -1.53 -5.50
C PHE A 157 -27.21 -2.63 -6.58
N TYR A 158 -26.28 -2.65 -7.54
CA TYR A 158 -26.27 -3.68 -8.58
C TYR A 158 -26.13 -5.08 -7.97
N LEU A 159 -25.19 -5.28 -7.04
CA LEU A 159 -24.99 -6.56 -6.37
C LEU A 159 -26.20 -6.95 -5.50
N MET A 160 -26.79 -5.98 -4.80
CA MET A 160 -28.03 -6.20 -4.05
C MET A 160 -29.19 -6.60 -4.95
N SER A 161 -29.32 -6.04 -6.13
CA SER A 161 -30.35 -6.42 -7.11
C SER A 161 -30.20 -7.85 -7.64
N ARG A 162 -29.01 -8.44 -7.45
CA ARG A 162 -28.69 -9.85 -7.75
C ARG A 162 -28.89 -10.78 -6.54
N GLY A 163 -29.44 -10.26 -5.43
CA GLY A 163 -29.77 -11.04 -4.25
C GLY A 163 -28.74 -11.06 -3.14
N MET A 164 -27.67 -10.25 -3.23
CA MET A 164 -26.71 -10.11 -2.13
C MET A 164 -27.26 -9.19 -1.04
N ALA A 165 -26.96 -9.50 0.22
CA ALA A 165 -27.16 -8.53 1.30
C ALA A 165 -26.19 -7.35 1.12
N GLU A 166 -26.54 -6.16 1.60
CA GLU A 166 -25.71 -4.95 1.44
C GLU A 166 -24.30 -5.16 1.99
N GLU A 167 -24.18 -5.75 3.18
CA GLU A 167 -22.90 -6.04 3.81
C GLU A 167 -22.02 -6.95 2.94
N ASP A 168 -22.61 -8.00 2.36
CA ASP A 168 -21.91 -8.93 1.48
C ASP A 168 -21.51 -8.26 0.16
N ALA A 169 -22.35 -7.37 -0.37
CA ALA A 169 -22.07 -6.61 -1.59
C ALA A 169 -20.86 -5.68 -1.37
N ARG A 170 -20.84 -4.94 -0.26
CA ARG A 170 -19.71 -4.10 0.13
C ARG A 170 -18.42 -4.91 0.33
N ALA A 171 -18.50 -6.05 1.04
CA ALA A 171 -17.37 -6.94 1.25
C ALA A 171 -16.83 -7.54 -0.07
N CYS A 172 -17.72 -7.84 -1.03
CA CYS A 172 -17.33 -8.31 -2.36
C CYS A 172 -16.54 -7.24 -3.13
N ILE A 173 -16.97 -5.98 -3.12
CA ILE A 173 -16.27 -4.86 -3.76
C ILE A 173 -14.90 -4.65 -3.13
N VAL A 174 -14.81 -4.66 -1.80
CA VAL A 174 -13.54 -4.50 -1.06
C VAL A 174 -12.59 -5.65 -1.35
N SER A 175 -13.09 -6.88 -1.40
CA SER A 175 -12.27 -8.05 -1.76
C SER A 175 -11.74 -7.94 -3.19
N GLY A 176 -12.56 -7.49 -4.13
CA GLY A 176 -12.14 -7.22 -5.51
C GLY A 176 -11.08 -6.12 -5.60
N PHE A 177 -11.21 -5.06 -4.80
CA PHE A 177 -10.22 -4.00 -4.70
C PHE A 177 -8.87 -4.51 -4.18
N ALA A 178 -8.86 -5.45 -3.24
CA ALA A 178 -7.65 -6.03 -2.63
C ALA A 178 -7.02 -7.17 -3.46
N ASP A 179 -7.70 -7.68 -4.49
CA ASP A 179 -7.36 -8.91 -5.20
C ASP A 179 -5.95 -8.91 -5.82
N ASP A 180 -5.51 -7.78 -6.37
CA ASP A 180 -4.17 -7.66 -6.96
C ASP A 180 -3.06 -7.89 -5.92
N VAL A 181 -3.24 -7.34 -4.70
CA VAL A 181 -2.28 -7.54 -3.59
C VAL A 181 -2.31 -9.00 -3.14
N SER A 182 -3.49 -9.61 -3.11
CA SER A 182 -3.67 -11.02 -2.73
C SER A 182 -2.90 -11.97 -3.66
N LYS A 183 -2.85 -11.67 -4.95
CA LYS A 183 -2.16 -12.47 -5.97
C LYS A 183 -0.64 -12.46 -5.85
N GLU A 184 -0.07 -11.43 -5.24
CA GLU A 184 1.38 -11.34 -4.99
C GLU A 184 1.84 -12.15 -3.77
N LEU A 185 0.89 -12.65 -2.97
CA LEU A 185 1.17 -13.38 -1.74
C LEU A 185 1.23 -14.90 -1.98
N PRO A 186 2.07 -15.64 -1.24
CA PRO A 186 1.90 -17.09 -1.08
C PRO A 186 0.48 -17.41 -0.59
N LEU A 187 -0.04 -18.57 -0.98
CA LEU A 187 -1.44 -18.95 -0.76
C LEU A 187 -1.89 -18.78 0.70
N GLU A 188 -1.08 -19.22 1.64
CA GLU A 188 -1.40 -19.16 3.08
C GLU A 188 -1.57 -17.71 3.56
N TYR A 189 -0.70 -16.80 3.09
CA TYR A 189 -0.79 -15.37 3.41
C TYR A 189 -1.95 -14.69 2.71
N ALA A 190 -2.26 -15.10 1.48
CA ALA A 190 -3.42 -14.58 0.74
C ALA A 190 -4.74 -14.95 1.45
N VAL A 191 -4.85 -16.19 1.92
CA VAL A 191 -6.01 -16.66 2.69
C VAL A 191 -6.15 -15.86 3.99
N GLU A 192 -5.06 -15.68 4.73
CA GLU A 192 -5.07 -14.91 5.98
C GLU A 192 -5.44 -13.45 5.74
N MET A 193 -4.85 -12.80 4.76
CA MET A 193 -5.17 -11.42 4.41
C MET A 193 -6.66 -11.25 4.06
N ASN A 194 -7.22 -12.15 3.26
CA ASN A 194 -8.63 -12.11 2.90
C ASN A 194 -9.54 -12.35 4.11
N ASN A 195 -9.12 -13.19 5.06
CA ASN A 195 -9.83 -13.38 6.31
C ASN A 195 -9.80 -12.11 7.18
N LEU A 196 -8.66 -11.44 7.29
CA LEU A 196 -8.52 -10.17 8.01
C LEU A 196 -9.41 -9.09 7.40
N ILE A 197 -9.42 -8.95 6.08
CA ILE A 197 -10.32 -8.00 5.39
C ILE A 197 -11.79 -8.29 5.73
N ARG A 198 -12.21 -9.56 5.70
CA ARG A 198 -13.59 -9.93 6.06
C ARG A 198 -13.92 -9.63 7.52
N LEU A 199 -12.99 -9.85 8.44
CA LEU A 199 -13.16 -9.53 9.86
C LEU A 199 -13.32 -8.02 10.06
N GLU A 200 -12.44 -7.21 9.45
CA GLU A 200 -12.52 -5.75 9.55
C GLU A 200 -13.82 -5.21 8.88
N MET A 201 -14.30 -5.84 7.82
CA MET A 201 -15.57 -5.47 7.20
C MET A 201 -16.78 -5.70 8.12
N LYS A 202 -16.78 -6.77 8.92
CA LYS A 202 -17.89 -7.09 9.86
C LYS A 202 -17.87 -6.22 11.12
N GLY A 203 -16.80 -5.51 11.40
CA GLY A 203 -16.65 -4.68 12.61
C GLY A 203 -16.46 -5.58 13.84
N SER A 204 -15.24 -5.84 14.21
CA SER A 204 -14.87 -6.48 15.49
C SER A 204 -14.79 -5.46 16.60
#